data_bde96bc5b8aa4d550853b073594fbac3
#
_entry.id   bde96bc5b8aa4d550853b073594fbac3
#
_cell.length_a   1.000
_cell.length_b   1.000
_cell.length_c   1.000
_cell.angle_alpha   90.00
_cell.angle_beta   90.00
_cell.angle_gamma   90.00
#
_symmetry.space_group_name_H-M   'P 1'
#
loop_
_entity.id
_entity.type
_entity.pdbx_description
1 polymer ?
#
loop_
_entity_poly.entity_id
_entity_poly.type
_entity_poly.pdbx_seq_one_letter_code
_entity_poly.pdbx_strand_id
1 'polypeptide(L)'
;MYSQENITYPLDQITSISLLEDLQSQDNKTKINAIHNLQQISLALGCEATRKELLPYLKNCINNEEEDEILIELTKVLSNFLGCIGGIKYINELLNLFEVLLSIDEPSIRKEAINSLKEIFKQIGNINEIEKDLMNLIKKFYISEDVNQKLSAMNLIILIYKDLNENNKKIVLDFLENFSNSQNLIIRKELINEIIKINNYLSIESIKTFITTAIKDENENIKVEIINLIINLKEHRELFLILDYIFDLVQKLSEDINNKVRLSLINNLIQILQFPKISYNFKQLILNIYIKLIEDPDDEIRNAFCLNLEEITKLLRNEINYNKILQNLHKLAKDPKTFIRKSLSENIYKICPLLNKKQLNELIFPIFNELISDENLDIRINIINNIINLSKNLDTNNIIQEKIIPSIIEISQNKSWRIRNKIINIIPNLIHQKSFMKDIFPICLNFLTDHVYAIRDEGCKLLCNIYKDIRNIEFETQLIEKLNSMSDLTNYLIRNTCLIFIKYFTDKINDKIYFDFFQKKLLNIVYKLSSDKISNVRITCAIIYNKVKNCEFDNRNNTDQIKKFIDLLKKDEDADVIRIFD
;
A
#
# COMPACT_ATOMS: atom_id res chain seq x y z
N MET A 1 33.20 -21.17 2.88
CA MET A 1 34.19 -21.90 3.71
C MET A 1 34.10 -21.32 5.10
N TYR A 2 33.45 -22.03 5.97
CA TYR A 2 33.69 -22.32 7.40
C TYR A 2 32.42 -23.02 7.86
N SER A 3 32.46 -24.36 7.72
CA SER A 3 31.57 -25.29 8.39
C SER A 3 31.92 -25.27 9.87
N GLN A 4 31.07 -24.76 10.72
CA GLN A 4 31.10 -25.09 12.14
C GLN A 4 30.51 -26.50 12.29
N GLU A 5 31.37 -27.49 12.37
CA GLU A 5 31.04 -28.78 12.92
C GLU A 5 30.73 -28.58 14.41
N ASN A 6 29.47 -28.68 14.78
CA ASN A 6 29.04 -28.82 16.16
C ASN A 6 29.50 -30.22 16.64
N ILE A 7 30.65 -30.30 17.29
CA ILE A 7 31.08 -31.46 18.03
C ILE A 7 30.21 -31.54 19.30
N THR A 8 29.11 -32.30 19.22
CA THR A 8 28.27 -32.63 20.38
C THR A 8 28.96 -33.77 21.14
N TYR A 9 29.49 -33.45 22.31
CA TYR A 9 29.92 -34.49 23.26
C TYR A 9 28.72 -35.28 23.79
N PRO A 10 28.78 -36.62 23.98
CA PRO A 10 27.67 -37.36 24.58
C PRO A 10 27.45 -36.86 26.01
N LEU A 11 26.22 -36.46 26.31
CA LEU A 11 25.79 -36.09 27.66
C LEU A 11 25.89 -37.31 28.58
N ASP A 12 26.50 -37.16 29.76
CA ASP A 12 26.47 -38.18 30.78
C ASP A 12 25.04 -38.39 31.30
N GLN A 13 24.70 -39.60 31.73
CA GLN A 13 23.35 -39.94 32.25
C GLN A 13 22.88 -39.00 33.38
N ILE A 14 23.79 -38.48 34.18
CA ILE A 14 23.50 -37.51 35.26
C ILE A 14 23.02 -36.17 34.71
N THR A 15 23.62 -35.66 33.63
CA THR A 15 23.21 -34.42 32.98
C THR A 15 21.89 -34.58 32.26
N SER A 16 21.57 -35.75 31.73
CA SER A 16 20.27 -36.06 31.11
C SER A 16 19.11 -36.02 32.11
N ILE A 17 19.31 -36.51 33.33
CA ILE A 17 18.31 -36.49 34.41
C ILE A 17 18.05 -35.06 34.87
N SER A 18 19.10 -34.26 35.07
CA SER A 18 18.96 -32.85 35.46
C SER A 18 18.18 -32.03 34.41
N LEU A 19 18.43 -32.25 33.11
CA LEU A 19 17.71 -31.58 32.04
C LEU A 19 16.22 -32.00 31.93
N LEU A 20 15.88 -33.23 32.32
CA LEU A 20 14.49 -33.68 32.43
C LEU A 20 13.76 -33.04 33.62
N GLU A 21 14.48 -32.80 34.73
CA GLU A 21 13.94 -32.02 35.86
C GLU A 21 13.71 -30.55 35.48
N ASP A 22 14.58 -29.97 34.65
CA ASP A 22 14.45 -28.61 34.16
C ASP A 22 13.16 -28.38 33.30
N LEU A 23 12.62 -29.45 32.68
CA LEU A 23 11.31 -29.37 31.99
C LEU A 23 10.14 -29.11 32.95
N GLN A 24 10.30 -29.38 34.24
CA GLN A 24 9.30 -29.09 35.28
C GLN A 24 9.57 -27.77 36.02
N SER A 25 10.59 -27.03 35.63
CA SER A 25 10.92 -25.73 36.24
C SER A 25 9.76 -24.75 36.12
N GLN A 26 9.63 -23.84 37.09
CA GLN A 26 8.69 -22.70 36.98
C GLN A 26 9.23 -21.57 36.09
N ASP A 27 10.51 -21.61 35.74
CA ASP A 27 11.12 -20.59 34.86
C ASP A 27 11.04 -21.03 33.39
N ASN A 28 10.32 -20.27 32.58
CA ASN A 28 10.09 -20.54 31.16
C ASN A 28 11.41 -20.62 30.36
N LYS A 29 12.44 -19.83 30.72
CA LYS A 29 13.73 -19.86 30.01
C LYS A 29 14.45 -21.18 30.27
N THR A 30 14.39 -21.68 31.48
CA THR A 30 14.96 -22.98 31.85
C THR A 30 14.25 -24.12 31.13
N LYS A 31 12.90 -24.09 31.07
CA LYS A 31 12.12 -25.07 30.30
C LYS A 31 12.49 -25.06 28.81
N ILE A 32 12.54 -23.85 28.17
CA ILE A 32 12.89 -23.74 26.76
C ILE A 32 14.30 -24.28 26.48
N ASN A 33 15.26 -23.98 27.33
CA ASN A 33 16.61 -24.51 27.19
C ASN A 33 16.64 -26.06 27.29
N ALA A 34 15.87 -26.64 28.21
CA ALA A 34 15.72 -28.08 28.33
C ALA A 34 15.08 -28.70 27.08
N ILE A 35 14.03 -28.03 26.52
CA ILE A 35 13.38 -28.46 25.29
C ILE A 35 14.35 -28.46 24.11
N HIS A 36 15.20 -27.46 23.96
CA HIS A 36 16.19 -27.41 22.87
C HIS A 36 17.24 -28.53 22.98
N ASN A 37 17.47 -29.05 24.18
CA ASN A 37 18.39 -30.16 24.43
C ASN A 37 17.74 -31.56 24.32
N LEU A 38 16.41 -31.66 24.12
CA LEU A 38 15.66 -32.92 24.05
C LEU A 38 16.22 -33.91 23.03
N GLN A 39 16.71 -33.45 21.90
CA GLN A 39 17.32 -34.31 20.89
C GLN A 39 18.60 -34.97 21.42
N GLN A 40 19.43 -34.24 22.16
CA GLN A 40 20.65 -34.75 22.76
C GLN A 40 20.32 -35.76 23.87
N ILE A 41 19.30 -35.44 24.68
CA ILE A 41 18.78 -36.34 25.72
C ILE A 41 18.31 -37.66 25.09
N SER A 42 17.53 -37.59 24.01
CA SER A 42 17.01 -38.77 23.31
C SER A 42 18.13 -39.64 22.71
N LEU A 43 19.21 -39.03 22.21
CA LEU A 43 20.38 -39.73 21.69
C LEU A 43 21.14 -40.42 22.81
N ALA A 44 21.27 -39.82 24.01
CA ALA A 44 21.90 -40.40 25.17
C ALA A 44 21.10 -41.58 25.77
N LEU A 45 19.76 -41.46 25.78
CA LEU A 45 18.86 -42.53 26.26
C LEU A 45 18.79 -43.72 25.29
N GLY A 46 18.98 -43.49 24.02
CA GLY A 46 18.79 -44.45 22.95
C GLY A 46 17.33 -44.63 22.55
N CYS A 47 17.12 -45.23 21.36
CA CYS A 47 15.80 -45.25 20.72
C CYS A 47 14.72 -45.99 21.52
N GLU A 48 15.04 -47.02 22.24
CA GLU A 48 14.07 -47.81 23.02
C GLU A 48 13.56 -47.04 24.23
N ALA A 49 14.47 -46.44 25.02
CA ALA A 49 14.10 -45.63 26.18
C ALA A 49 13.41 -44.37 25.75
N THR A 50 13.82 -43.74 24.63
CA THR A 50 13.11 -42.61 24.05
C THR A 50 11.63 -42.95 23.81
N ARG A 51 11.32 -44.08 23.19
CA ARG A 51 9.93 -44.50 22.94
C ARG A 51 9.15 -44.83 24.19
N LYS A 52 9.77 -45.61 25.11
CA LYS A 52 9.06 -46.16 26.28
C LYS A 52 8.98 -45.22 27.48
N GLU A 53 9.88 -44.26 27.58
CA GLU A 53 10.00 -43.39 28.75
C GLU A 53 9.85 -41.92 28.38
N LEU A 54 10.68 -41.40 27.43
CA LEU A 54 10.70 -39.98 27.10
C LEU A 54 9.41 -39.52 26.41
N LEU A 55 8.92 -40.21 25.37
CA LEU A 55 7.69 -39.77 24.67
C LEU A 55 6.44 -39.80 25.57
N PRO A 56 6.18 -40.82 26.41
CA PRO A 56 5.12 -40.78 27.41
C PRO A 56 5.26 -39.62 28.41
N TYR A 57 6.50 -39.37 28.86
CA TYR A 57 6.78 -38.23 29.74
C TYR A 57 6.45 -36.90 29.06
N LEU A 58 6.90 -36.66 27.81
CA LEU A 58 6.58 -35.45 27.04
C LEU A 58 5.08 -35.33 26.82
N LYS A 59 4.35 -36.43 26.60
CA LYS A 59 2.89 -36.42 26.50
C LYS A 59 2.23 -35.90 27.78
N ASN A 60 2.72 -36.27 28.92
CA ASN A 60 2.24 -35.76 30.21
C ASN A 60 2.60 -34.27 30.39
N CYS A 61 3.79 -33.85 29.93
CA CYS A 61 4.18 -32.45 29.96
C CYS A 61 3.23 -31.60 29.08
N ILE A 62 2.91 -32.04 27.85
CA ILE A 62 1.98 -31.34 26.94
C ILE A 62 0.60 -31.19 27.59
N ASN A 63 0.08 -32.23 28.24
CA ASN A 63 -1.24 -32.19 28.87
C ASN A 63 -1.32 -31.25 30.10
N ASN A 64 -0.19 -30.97 30.76
CA ASN A 64 -0.12 -30.15 31.96
C ASN A 64 0.47 -28.75 31.73
N GLU A 65 0.95 -28.45 30.55
CA GLU A 65 1.55 -27.16 30.23
C GLU A 65 0.46 -26.17 29.81
N GLU A 66 0.46 -24.99 30.43
CA GLU A 66 -0.49 -23.90 30.17
C GLU A 66 0.12 -22.81 29.28
N GLU A 67 1.44 -22.81 29.10
CA GLU A 67 2.15 -21.77 28.35
C GLU A 67 2.32 -22.16 26.87
N ASP A 68 1.62 -21.45 26.00
CA ASP A 68 1.61 -21.71 24.55
C ASP A 68 3.02 -21.65 23.92
N GLU A 69 3.87 -20.71 24.38
CA GLU A 69 5.23 -20.55 23.87
C GLU A 69 6.07 -21.80 24.08
N ILE A 70 5.93 -22.45 25.24
CA ILE A 70 6.63 -23.70 25.60
C ILE A 70 6.16 -24.83 24.68
N LEU A 71 4.86 -24.97 24.48
CA LEU A 71 4.27 -25.97 23.60
C LEU A 71 4.70 -25.80 22.14
N ILE A 72 4.80 -24.55 21.66
CA ILE A 72 5.29 -24.24 20.31
C ILE A 72 6.76 -24.66 20.15
N GLU A 73 7.64 -24.33 21.13
CA GLU A 73 9.04 -24.70 21.06
C GLU A 73 9.22 -26.22 21.14
N LEU A 74 8.48 -26.90 22.03
CA LEU A 74 8.48 -28.36 22.10
C LEU A 74 8.06 -28.97 20.76
N THR A 75 7.00 -28.46 20.15
CA THR A 75 6.49 -28.93 18.85
C THR A 75 7.54 -28.81 17.76
N LYS A 76 8.29 -27.69 17.72
CA LYS A 76 9.37 -27.46 16.75
C LYS A 76 10.50 -28.52 16.92
N VAL A 77 10.90 -28.81 18.15
CA VAL A 77 11.97 -29.78 18.42
C VAL A 77 11.57 -31.17 18.00
N LEU A 78 10.29 -31.57 18.17
CA LEU A 78 9.76 -32.87 17.75
C LEU A 78 9.91 -33.12 16.24
N SER A 79 10.05 -32.12 15.40
CA SER A 79 10.30 -32.28 13.96
C SER A 79 11.57 -33.09 13.64
N ASN A 80 12.54 -33.14 14.56
CA ASN A 80 13.81 -33.83 14.41
C ASN A 80 13.86 -35.19 15.11
N PHE A 81 12.74 -35.67 15.67
CA PHE A 81 12.70 -36.87 16.50
C PHE A 81 12.62 -38.19 15.73
N LEU A 82 12.44 -38.16 14.41
CA LEU A 82 12.32 -39.37 13.60
C LEU A 82 13.52 -40.32 13.79
N GLY A 83 14.75 -39.80 13.80
CA GLY A 83 15.95 -40.57 14.08
C GLY A 83 16.03 -41.06 15.51
N CYS A 84 15.60 -40.25 16.48
CA CYS A 84 15.64 -40.52 17.91
C CYS A 84 14.74 -41.69 18.34
N ILE A 85 13.62 -41.90 17.61
CA ILE A 85 12.71 -43.03 17.89
C ILE A 85 13.11 -44.34 17.18
N GLY A 86 14.14 -44.34 16.35
CA GLY A 86 14.57 -45.48 15.57
C GLY A 86 13.97 -45.61 14.17
N GLY A 87 13.51 -44.47 13.61
CA GLY A 87 13.06 -44.34 12.22
C GLY A 87 11.58 -44.63 11.99
N ILE A 88 11.22 -44.75 10.72
CA ILE A 88 9.83 -44.81 10.20
C ILE A 88 8.99 -45.92 10.86
N LYS A 89 9.63 -47.08 11.15
CA LYS A 89 8.93 -48.23 11.75
C LYS A 89 8.19 -47.89 13.06
N TYR A 90 8.62 -46.86 13.77
CA TYR A 90 8.07 -46.48 15.07
C TYR A 90 7.36 -45.13 15.03
N ILE A 91 7.02 -44.63 13.86
CA ILE A 91 6.41 -43.30 13.65
C ILE A 91 5.10 -43.14 14.46
N ASN A 92 4.35 -44.21 14.68
CA ASN A 92 3.11 -44.19 15.46
C ASN A 92 3.28 -43.63 16.86
N GLU A 93 4.42 -43.91 17.50
CA GLU A 93 4.72 -43.38 18.83
C GLU A 93 4.84 -41.85 18.82
N LEU A 94 5.42 -41.33 17.75
CA LEU A 94 5.52 -39.87 17.55
C LEU A 94 4.17 -39.26 17.13
N LEU A 95 3.42 -39.95 16.26
CA LEU A 95 2.07 -39.50 15.86
C LEU A 95 1.11 -39.40 17.04
N ASN A 96 1.23 -40.26 18.06
CA ASN A 96 0.45 -40.19 19.29
C ASN A 96 0.72 -38.90 20.11
N LEU A 97 1.90 -38.31 19.99
CA LEU A 97 2.20 -36.99 20.57
C LEU A 97 1.55 -35.87 19.74
N PHE A 98 1.71 -35.93 18.41
CA PHE A 98 1.10 -34.96 17.51
C PHE A 98 -0.43 -35.00 17.57
N GLU A 99 -1.04 -36.14 17.87
CA GLU A 99 -2.49 -36.23 18.11
C GLU A 99 -2.93 -35.31 19.24
N VAL A 100 -2.18 -35.26 20.35
CA VAL A 100 -2.50 -34.36 21.47
C VAL A 100 -2.29 -32.89 21.05
N LEU A 101 -1.15 -32.56 20.43
CA LEU A 101 -0.82 -31.21 19.99
C LEU A 101 -1.84 -30.66 18.96
N LEU A 102 -2.32 -31.51 18.06
CA LEU A 102 -3.32 -31.18 17.07
C LEU A 102 -4.75 -31.05 17.62
N SER A 103 -4.96 -31.48 18.88
CA SER A 103 -6.24 -31.37 19.59
C SER A 103 -6.32 -30.12 20.49
N ILE A 104 -5.22 -29.38 20.66
CA ILE A 104 -5.17 -28.19 21.53
C ILE A 104 -6.01 -27.06 20.91
N ASP A 105 -6.65 -26.27 21.77
CA ASP A 105 -7.53 -25.16 21.34
C ASP A 105 -6.77 -24.02 20.65
N GLU A 106 -5.51 -23.80 21.00
CA GLU A 106 -4.71 -22.70 20.44
C GLU A 106 -4.28 -22.97 18.98
N PRO A 107 -4.71 -22.14 18.01
CA PRO A 107 -4.42 -22.34 16.59
C PRO A 107 -2.93 -22.30 16.23
N SER A 108 -2.11 -21.54 16.98
CA SER A 108 -0.68 -21.40 16.73
C SER A 108 0.06 -22.71 16.99
N ILE A 109 -0.33 -23.46 18.02
CA ILE A 109 0.25 -24.76 18.35
C ILE A 109 -0.14 -25.79 17.29
N ARG A 110 -1.42 -25.86 16.89
CA ARG A 110 -1.86 -26.78 15.83
C ARG A 110 -1.15 -26.52 14.50
N LYS A 111 -0.96 -25.23 14.15
CA LYS A 111 -0.22 -24.84 12.94
C LYS A 111 1.23 -25.30 13.00
N GLU A 112 1.88 -25.13 14.16
CA GLU A 112 3.27 -25.56 14.32
C GLU A 112 3.37 -27.09 14.30
N ALA A 113 2.39 -27.81 14.83
CA ALA A 113 2.33 -29.25 14.74
C ALA A 113 2.24 -29.76 13.29
N ILE A 114 1.43 -29.09 12.44
CA ILE A 114 1.37 -29.37 11.00
C ILE A 114 2.71 -29.07 10.32
N ASN A 115 3.37 -27.96 10.66
CA ASN A 115 4.70 -27.61 10.12
C ASN A 115 5.75 -28.67 10.50
N SER A 116 5.76 -29.12 11.75
CA SER A 116 6.68 -30.14 12.24
C SER A 116 6.45 -31.49 11.56
N LEU A 117 5.18 -31.87 11.36
CA LEU A 117 4.85 -33.09 10.60
C LEU A 117 5.29 -32.95 9.13
N LYS A 118 5.16 -31.78 8.53
CA LYS A 118 5.66 -31.53 7.16
C LYS A 118 7.17 -31.76 7.06
N GLU A 119 7.95 -31.31 8.04
CA GLU A 119 9.40 -31.56 8.08
C GLU A 119 9.73 -33.03 8.29
N ILE A 120 8.98 -33.73 9.14
CA ILE A 120 9.11 -35.18 9.32
C ILE A 120 8.81 -35.92 7.99
N PHE A 121 7.75 -35.56 7.29
CA PHE A 121 7.39 -36.18 5.99
C PHE A 121 8.43 -35.94 4.91
N LYS A 122 9.09 -34.76 4.91
CA LYS A 122 10.24 -34.53 4.04
C LYS A 122 11.41 -35.43 4.33
N GLN A 123 11.68 -35.75 5.61
CA GLN A 123 12.74 -36.68 6.01
C GLN A 123 12.42 -38.12 5.59
N ILE A 124 11.13 -38.49 5.62
CA ILE A 124 10.67 -39.83 5.20
C ILE A 124 10.75 -39.97 3.68
N GLY A 125 10.47 -38.93 2.95
CA GLY A 125 10.45 -38.87 1.47
C GLY A 125 9.26 -39.56 0.83
N ASN A 126 8.94 -40.82 1.21
CA ASN A 126 7.76 -41.56 0.69
C ASN A 126 6.82 -41.91 1.84
N ILE A 127 5.63 -41.36 1.84
CA ILE A 127 4.63 -41.56 2.91
C ILE A 127 3.85 -42.86 2.79
N ASN A 128 4.02 -43.67 1.74
CA ASN A 128 3.26 -44.90 1.53
C ASN A 128 3.38 -45.88 2.69
N GLU A 129 4.56 -45.90 3.39
CA GLU A 129 4.80 -46.78 4.54
C GLU A 129 3.97 -46.41 5.78
N ILE A 130 3.60 -45.10 5.88
CA ILE A 130 2.88 -44.56 7.05
C ILE A 130 1.46 -44.12 6.68
N GLU A 131 1.06 -44.27 5.42
CA GLU A 131 -0.25 -43.79 4.90
C GLU A 131 -1.42 -44.35 5.72
N LYS A 132 -1.33 -45.64 6.11
CA LYS A 132 -2.35 -46.29 6.94
C LYS A 132 -2.51 -45.62 8.31
N ASP A 133 -1.41 -45.27 8.94
CA ASP A 133 -1.42 -44.67 10.28
C ASP A 133 -1.92 -43.22 10.23
N LEU A 134 -1.53 -42.46 9.19
CA LEU A 134 -2.04 -41.14 8.95
C LEU A 134 -3.55 -41.15 8.65
N MET A 135 -4.01 -42.10 7.84
CA MET A 135 -5.44 -42.26 7.56
C MET A 135 -6.26 -42.62 8.79
N ASN A 136 -5.67 -43.41 9.74
CA ASN A 136 -6.33 -43.71 11.00
C ASN A 136 -6.46 -42.46 11.88
N LEU A 137 -5.42 -41.62 11.95
CA LEU A 137 -5.43 -40.36 12.69
C LEU A 137 -6.46 -39.39 12.08
N ILE A 138 -6.46 -39.24 10.76
CA ILE A 138 -7.44 -38.39 10.04
C ILE A 138 -8.88 -38.86 10.30
N LYS A 139 -9.16 -40.17 10.21
CA LYS A 139 -10.49 -40.72 10.49
C LYS A 139 -10.91 -40.46 11.93
N LYS A 140 -10.01 -40.60 12.90
CA LYS A 140 -10.27 -40.31 14.31
C LYS A 140 -10.70 -38.86 14.51
N PHE A 141 -9.98 -37.92 13.92
CA PHE A 141 -10.30 -36.49 13.98
C PHE A 141 -11.56 -36.11 13.20
N TYR A 142 -11.79 -36.75 12.06
CA TYR A 142 -13.00 -36.54 11.27
C TYR A 142 -14.29 -36.90 12.03
N ILE A 143 -14.30 -38.03 12.76
CA ILE A 143 -15.46 -38.51 13.52
C ILE A 143 -15.67 -37.72 14.82
N SER A 144 -14.65 -37.05 15.32
CA SER A 144 -14.75 -36.28 16.55
C SER A 144 -15.82 -35.19 16.49
N GLU A 145 -16.48 -34.88 17.61
CA GLU A 145 -17.39 -33.75 17.74
C GLU A 145 -16.63 -32.40 17.90
N ASP A 146 -15.36 -32.46 18.28
CA ASP A 146 -14.54 -31.28 18.48
C ASP A 146 -14.19 -30.59 17.15
N VAL A 147 -14.46 -29.29 17.08
CA VAL A 147 -14.18 -28.44 15.91
C VAL A 147 -12.69 -28.36 15.61
N ASN A 148 -11.84 -28.28 16.64
CA ASN A 148 -10.39 -28.14 16.47
C ASN A 148 -9.78 -29.42 15.88
N GLN A 149 -10.26 -30.59 16.29
CA GLN A 149 -9.84 -31.85 15.70
C GLN A 149 -10.30 -31.99 14.25
N LYS A 150 -11.51 -31.54 13.89
CA LYS A 150 -11.97 -31.50 12.49
C LYS A 150 -11.12 -30.57 11.62
N LEU A 151 -10.72 -29.40 12.15
CA LEU A 151 -9.80 -28.48 11.47
C LEU A 151 -8.43 -29.13 11.27
N SER A 152 -7.93 -29.83 12.29
CA SER A 152 -6.67 -30.57 12.20
C SER A 152 -6.75 -31.73 11.19
N ALA A 153 -7.89 -32.42 11.09
CA ALA A 153 -8.10 -33.42 10.04
C ALA A 153 -7.98 -32.81 8.63
N MET A 154 -8.61 -31.65 8.39
CA MET A 154 -8.48 -30.94 7.11
C MET A 154 -7.03 -30.59 6.81
N ASN A 155 -6.32 -29.98 7.76
CA ASN A 155 -4.91 -29.60 7.59
C ASN A 155 -4.01 -30.82 7.29
N LEU A 156 -4.24 -31.96 7.95
CA LEU A 156 -3.53 -33.21 7.66
C LEU A 156 -3.85 -33.73 6.24
N ILE A 157 -5.12 -33.72 5.83
CA ILE A 157 -5.52 -34.12 4.48
C ILE A 157 -4.75 -33.28 3.45
N ILE A 158 -4.77 -31.95 3.59
CA ILE A 158 -4.11 -31.04 2.67
C ILE A 158 -2.60 -31.29 2.59
N LEU A 159 -1.97 -31.58 3.74
CA LEU A 159 -0.54 -31.82 3.82
C LEU A 159 -0.13 -33.05 2.99
N ILE A 160 -0.95 -34.12 2.98
CA ILE A 160 -0.60 -35.41 2.37
C ILE A 160 -1.34 -35.73 1.07
N TYR A 161 -2.35 -34.92 0.67
CA TYR A 161 -3.27 -35.22 -0.45
C TYR A 161 -2.56 -35.64 -1.74
N LYS A 162 -1.49 -34.94 -2.12
CA LYS A 162 -0.75 -35.20 -3.37
C LYS A 162 -0.10 -36.58 -3.39
N ASP A 163 0.28 -37.11 -2.22
CA ASP A 163 1.08 -38.31 -2.05
C ASP A 163 0.21 -39.54 -1.69
N LEU A 164 -1.11 -39.34 -1.48
CA LEU A 164 -2.07 -40.43 -1.20
C LEU A 164 -2.32 -41.32 -2.43
N ASN A 165 -2.59 -42.61 -2.17
CA ASN A 165 -3.09 -43.51 -3.19
C ASN A 165 -4.53 -43.14 -3.62
N GLU A 166 -4.96 -43.57 -4.81
CA GLU A 166 -6.26 -43.19 -5.39
C GLU A 166 -7.48 -43.61 -4.55
N ASN A 167 -7.40 -44.70 -3.80
CA ASN A 167 -8.50 -45.13 -2.92
C ASN A 167 -8.64 -44.18 -1.71
N ASN A 168 -7.50 -43.82 -1.09
CA ASN A 168 -7.52 -42.89 0.05
C ASN A 168 -7.84 -41.47 -0.39
N LYS A 169 -7.45 -41.04 -1.60
CA LYS A 169 -7.91 -39.75 -2.19
C LYS A 169 -9.42 -39.67 -2.25
N LYS A 170 -10.11 -40.75 -2.70
CA LYS A 170 -11.57 -40.78 -2.71
C LYS A 170 -12.17 -40.64 -1.32
N ILE A 171 -11.63 -41.37 -0.33
CA ILE A 171 -12.12 -41.32 1.05
C ILE A 171 -11.96 -39.91 1.64
N VAL A 172 -10.82 -39.27 1.44
CA VAL A 172 -10.61 -37.93 1.99
C VAL A 172 -11.42 -36.86 1.23
N LEU A 173 -11.71 -37.05 -0.06
CA LEU A 173 -12.65 -36.19 -0.80
C LEU A 173 -14.06 -36.27 -0.22
N ASP A 174 -14.54 -37.46 0.12
CA ASP A 174 -15.85 -37.62 0.79
C ASP A 174 -15.86 -36.91 2.15
N PHE A 175 -14.73 -36.90 2.90
CA PHE A 175 -14.63 -36.14 4.15
C PHE A 175 -14.69 -34.65 3.91
N LEU A 176 -13.97 -34.12 2.91
CA LEU A 176 -14.01 -32.70 2.54
C LEU A 176 -15.42 -32.27 2.06
N GLU A 177 -16.11 -33.11 1.28
CA GLU A 177 -17.50 -32.86 0.88
C GLU A 177 -18.45 -32.81 2.08
N ASN A 178 -18.28 -33.69 3.06
CA ASN A 178 -19.05 -33.63 4.30
C ASN A 178 -18.73 -32.37 5.13
N PHE A 179 -17.48 -31.92 5.18
CA PHE A 179 -17.14 -30.64 5.81
C PHE A 179 -17.77 -29.43 5.12
N SER A 180 -18.01 -29.49 3.79
CA SER A 180 -18.69 -28.41 3.08
C SER A 180 -20.15 -28.23 3.51
N ASN A 181 -20.77 -29.31 4.03
CA ASN A 181 -22.14 -29.32 4.55
C ASN A 181 -22.22 -29.19 6.09
N SER A 182 -21.09 -28.93 6.75
CA SER A 182 -21.04 -28.77 8.21
C SER A 182 -21.93 -27.63 8.68
N GLN A 183 -22.62 -27.80 9.82
CA GLN A 183 -23.38 -26.70 10.45
C GLN A 183 -22.45 -25.60 10.98
N ASN A 184 -21.19 -25.94 11.32
CA ASN A 184 -20.24 -24.99 11.85
C ASN A 184 -19.63 -24.12 10.73
N LEU A 185 -19.81 -22.80 10.84
CA LEU A 185 -19.31 -21.83 9.88
C LEU A 185 -17.78 -21.87 9.72
N ILE A 186 -17.05 -22.06 10.83
CA ILE A 186 -15.57 -22.04 10.84
C ILE A 186 -15.06 -23.20 9.98
N ILE A 187 -15.68 -24.38 10.09
CA ILE A 187 -15.30 -25.56 9.30
C ILE A 187 -15.55 -25.28 7.81
N ARG A 188 -16.72 -24.74 7.43
CA ARG A 188 -17.03 -24.46 6.02
C ARG A 188 -16.12 -23.41 5.42
N LYS A 189 -15.79 -22.36 6.19
CA LYS A 189 -14.87 -21.30 5.74
C LYS A 189 -13.46 -21.82 5.55
N GLU A 190 -12.93 -22.53 6.56
CA GLU A 190 -11.56 -23.04 6.50
C GLU A 190 -11.41 -24.09 5.38
N LEU A 191 -12.45 -24.87 5.10
CA LEU A 191 -12.44 -25.81 3.99
C LEU A 191 -12.10 -25.13 2.66
N ILE A 192 -12.68 -23.99 2.35
CA ILE A 192 -12.40 -23.30 1.08
C ILE A 192 -10.96 -22.79 1.05
N ASN A 193 -10.45 -22.24 2.16
CA ASN A 193 -9.06 -21.81 2.30
C ASN A 193 -8.10 -22.99 2.09
N GLU A 194 -8.44 -24.16 2.61
CA GLU A 194 -7.63 -25.36 2.46
C GLU A 194 -7.70 -25.93 1.03
N ILE A 195 -8.86 -25.92 0.39
CA ILE A 195 -9.02 -26.34 -1.02
C ILE A 195 -8.16 -25.47 -1.95
N ILE A 196 -8.03 -24.16 -1.68
CA ILE A 196 -7.16 -23.26 -2.45
C ILE A 196 -5.72 -23.81 -2.49
N LYS A 197 -5.22 -24.39 -1.41
CA LYS A 197 -3.84 -24.90 -1.31
C LYS A 197 -3.60 -26.15 -2.17
N ILE A 198 -4.63 -26.97 -2.39
CA ILE A 198 -4.53 -28.22 -3.16
C ILE A 198 -5.27 -28.20 -4.50
N ASN A 199 -5.78 -27.06 -4.92
CA ASN A 199 -6.62 -26.94 -6.14
C ASN A 199 -5.97 -27.63 -7.36
N ASN A 200 -4.64 -27.49 -7.54
CA ASN A 200 -3.90 -28.08 -8.66
C ASN A 200 -3.85 -29.62 -8.66
N TYR A 201 -4.17 -30.25 -7.55
CA TYR A 201 -4.22 -31.71 -7.40
C TYR A 201 -5.64 -32.28 -7.45
N LEU A 202 -6.64 -31.40 -7.30
CA LEU A 202 -8.05 -31.77 -7.38
C LEU A 202 -8.51 -31.88 -8.85
N SER A 203 -9.53 -32.72 -9.10
CA SER A 203 -10.22 -32.71 -10.37
C SER A 203 -11.12 -31.48 -10.48
N ILE A 204 -11.35 -31.01 -11.70
CA ILE A 204 -12.28 -29.89 -11.96
C ILE A 204 -13.70 -30.20 -11.44
N GLU A 205 -14.15 -31.44 -11.54
CA GLU A 205 -15.47 -31.83 -11.04
C GLU A 205 -15.56 -31.69 -9.52
N SER A 206 -14.53 -32.09 -8.76
CA SER A 206 -14.48 -31.88 -7.31
C SER A 206 -14.51 -30.41 -6.95
N ILE A 207 -13.74 -29.57 -7.66
CA ILE A 207 -13.74 -28.12 -7.44
C ILE A 207 -15.12 -27.53 -7.71
N LYS A 208 -15.80 -27.92 -8.79
CA LYS A 208 -17.17 -27.49 -9.10
C LYS A 208 -18.14 -27.87 -8.00
N THR A 209 -18.03 -29.08 -7.44
CA THR A 209 -18.89 -29.55 -6.33
C THR A 209 -18.75 -28.64 -5.12
N PHE A 210 -17.50 -28.35 -4.69
CA PHE A 210 -17.23 -27.44 -3.57
C PHE A 210 -17.79 -26.03 -3.81
N ILE A 211 -17.53 -25.45 -4.99
CA ILE A 211 -18.06 -24.14 -5.33
C ILE A 211 -19.59 -24.14 -5.37
N THR A 212 -20.21 -25.18 -5.95
CA THR A 212 -21.68 -25.27 -6.06
C THR A 212 -22.35 -25.36 -4.70
N THR A 213 -21.73 -26.02 -3.73
CA THR A 213 -22.21 -26.09 -2.35
C THR A 213 -22.04 -24.75 -1.65
N ALA A 214 -20.84 -24.18 -1.73
CA ALA A 214 -20.47 -22.95 -1.03
C ALA A 214 -21.19 -21.70 -1.56
N ILE A 215 -21.53 -21.61 -2.86
CA ILE A 215 -22.27 -20.45 -3.43
C ILE A 215 -23.71 -20.35 -2.88
N LYS A 216 -24.28 -21.47 -2.39
CA LYS A 216 -25.61 -21.52 -1.79
C LYS A 216 -25.59 -21.17 -0.30
N ASP A 217 -24.41 -20.99 0.29
CA ASP A 217 -24.27 -20.66 1.70
C ASP A 217 -24.91 -19.29 1.99
N GLU A 218 -25.59 -19.18 3.11
CA GLU A 218 -26.20 -17.93 3.57
C GLU A 218 -25.15 -16.91 4.04
N ASN A 219 -23.96 -17.39 4.43
CA ASN A 219 -22.91 -16.54 4.97
C ASN A 219 -22.08 -15.90 3.87
N GLU A 220 -22.01 -14.56 3.89
CA GLU A 220 -21.27 -13.77 2.92
C GLU A 220 -19.76 -14.07 2.90
N ASN A 221 -19.16 -14.42 4.05
CA ASN A 221 -17.72 -14.66 4.11
C ASN A 221 -17.33 -15.91 3.31
N ILE A 222 -18.21 -16.92 3.24
CA ILE A 222 -17.98 -18.11 2.41
C ILE A 222 -18.01 -17.74 0.93
N LYS A 223 -18.96 -16.91 0.51
CA LYS A 223 -19.01 -16.43 -0.89
C LYS A 223 -17.81 -15.57 -1.25
N VAL A 224 -17.27 -14.79 -0.31
CA VAL A 224 -16.01 -14.03 -0.50
C VAL A 224 -14.83 -15.00 -0.71
N GLU A 225 -14.74 -16.08 0.07
CA GLU A 225 -13.68 -17.08 -0.13
C GLU A 225 -13.82 -17.84 -1.46
N ILE A 226 -15.04 -18.00 -2.01
CA ILE A 226 -15.20 -18.53 -3.36
C ILE A 226 -14.53 -17.62 -4.41
N ILE A 227 -14.64 -16.29 -4.26
CA ILE A 227 -13.96 -15.36 -5.16
C ILE A 227 -12.45 -15.58 -5.09
N ASN A 228 -11.92 -15.77 -3.89
CA ASN A 228 -10.49 -16.08 -3.68
C ASN A 228 -10.12 -17.43 -4.33
N LEU A 229 -10.97 -18.45 -4.20
CA LEU A 229 -10.76 -19.74 -4.87
C LEU A 229 -10.74 -19.58 -6.40
N ILE A 230 -11.72 -18.86 -6.97
CA ILE A 230 -11.76 -18.59 -8.42
C ILE A 230 -10.45 -17.97 -8.91
N ILE A 231 -9.93 -16.95 -8.22
CA ILE A 231 -8.69 -16.28 -8.60
C ILE A 231 -7.51 -17.26 -8.60
N ASN A 232 -7.43 -18.14 -7.61
CA ASN A 232 -6.37 -19.13 -7.47
C ASN A 232 -6.44 -20.26 -8.52
N LEU A 233 -7.57 -20.39 -9.24
CA LEU A 233 -7.67 -21.31 -10.37
C LEU A 233 -6.93 -20.84 -11.62
N LYS A 234 -6.38 -19.63 -11.66
CA LYS A 234 -5.67 -19.06 -12.82
C LYS A 234 -4.58 -19.99 -13.37
N GLU A 235 -3.88 -20.70 -12.48
CA GLU A 235 -2.78 -21.60 -12.84
C GLU A 235 -3.21 -23.09 -12.94
N HIS A 236 -4.50 -23.36 -12.74
CA HIS A 236 -4.99 -24.73 -12.81
C HIS A 236 -4.87 -25.29 -14.23
N ARG A 237 -4.30 -26.49 -14.36
CA ARG A 237 -4.01 -27.15 -15.65
C ARG A 237 -5.24 -27.32 -16.55
N GLU A 238 -6.42 -27.49 -15.96
CA GLU A 238 -7.69 -27.73 -16.63
C GLU A 238 -8.63 -26.51 -16.57
N LEU A 239 -8.12 -25.32 -16.34
CA LEU A 239 -8.91 -24.08 -16.19
C LEU A 239 -9.91 -23.89 -17.34
N PHE A 240 -9.53 -24.24 -18.58
CA PHE A 240 -10.38 -24.07 -19.76
C PHE A 240 -11.71 -24.84 -19.68
N LEU A 241 -11.79 -25.94 -18.91
CA LEU A 241 -13.00 -26.74 -18.73
C LEU A 241 -14.00 -26.09 -17.74
N ILE A 242 -13.54 -25.14 -16.94
CA ILE A 242 -14.36 -24.48 -15.92
C ILE A 242 -14.67 -23.01 -16.24
N LEU A 243 -14.08 -22.44 -17.30
CA LEU A 243 -14.27 -21.02 -17.61
C LEU A 243 -15.72 -20.61 -17.78
N ASP A 244 -16.55 -21.40 -18.48
CA ASP A 244 -17.97 -21.09 -18.66
C ASP A 244 -18.73 -21.14 -17.33
N TYR A 245 -18.38 -22.05 -16.45
CA TYR A 245 -18.95 -22.12 -15.10
C TYR A 245 -18.52 -20.92 -14.24
N ILE A 246 -17.25 -20.51 -14.31
CA ILE A 246 -16.77 -19.28 -13.65
C ILE A 246 -17.53 -18.05 -14.16
N PHE A 247 -17.87 -18.04 -15.43
CA PHE A 247 -18.67 -17.01 -16.07
C PHE A 247 -20.04 -16.84 -15.38
N ASP A 248 -20.77 -17.93 -15.24
CA ASP A 248 -22.08 -17.95 -14.57
C ASP A 248 -21.95 -17.55 -13.08
N LEU A 249 -20.89 -17.97 -12.42
CA LEU A 249 -20.62 -17.62 -11.03
C LEU A 249 -20.37 -16.12 -10.85
N VAL A 250 -19.50 -15.53 -11.69
CA VAL A 250 -19.18 -14.10 -11.65
C VAL A 250 -20.45 -13.27 -11.85
N GLN A 251 -21.33 -13.70 -12.76
CA GLN A 251 -22.62 -13.04 -12.95
C GLN A 251 -23.49 -13.12 -11.69
N LYS A 252 -23.64 -14.30 -11.09
CA LYS A 252 -24.42 -14.48 -9.86
C LYS A 252 -23.85 -13.67 -8.69
N LEU A 253 -22.54 -13.69 -8.49
CA LEU A 253 -21.87 -12.94 -7.42
C LEU A 253 -21.98 -11.41 -7.62
N SER A 254 -22.06 -10.94 -8.86
CA SER A 254 -22.27 -9.51 -9.15
C SER A 254 -23.66 -9.00 -8.76
N GLU A 255 -24.62 -9.90 -8.61
CA GLU A 255 -26.01 -9.62 -8.24
C GLU A 255 -26.34 -10.10 -6.82
N ASP A 256 -25.33 -10.49 -6.03
CA ASP A 256 -25.54 -10.93 -4.65
C ASP A 256 -26.15 -9.80 -3.80
N ILE A 257 -27.07 -10.16 -2.91
CA ILE A 257 -27.75 -9.20 -2.03
C ILE A 257 -26.75 -8.50 -1.10
N ASN A 258 -25.71 -9.23 -0.67
CA ASN A 258 -24.73 -8.71 0.26
C ASN A 258 -23.67 -7.84 -0.45
N ASN A 259 -23.50 -6.61 0.03
CA ASN A 259 -22.52 -5.65 -0.52
C ASN A 259 -21.07 -6.12 -0.38
N LYS A 260 -20.71 -6.86 0.68
CA LYS A 260 -19.33 -7.37 0.87
C LYS A 260 -18.94 -8.35 -0.25
N VAL A 261 -19.90 -9.16 -0.72
CA VAL A 261 -19.66 -10.09 -1.83
C VAL A 261 -19.44 -9.31 -3.12
N ARG A 262 -20.29 -8.32 -3.43
CA ARG A 262 -20.13 -7.48 -4.62
C ARG A 262 -18.87 -6.64 -4.55
N LEU A 263 -18.51 -6.11 -3.37
CA LEU A 263 -17.27 -5.35 -3.14
C LEU A 263 -16.03 -6.24 -3.34
N SER A 264 -16.05 -7.44 -2.79
CA SER A 264 -14.97 -8.41 -3.02
C SER A 264 -14.84 -8.74 -4.51
N LEU A 265 -15.95 -8.93 -5.20
CA LEU A 265 -15.94 -9.23 -6.62
C LEU A 265 -15.33 -8.10 -7.44
N ILE A 266 -15.77 -6.84 -7.26
CA ILE A 266 -15.24 -5.71 -8.06
C ILE A 266 -13.74 -5.53 -7.89
N ASN A 267 -13.24 -5.73 -6.68
CA ASN A 267 -11.81 -5.62 -6.38
C ASN A 267 -10.98 -6.73 -7.06
N ASN A 268 -11.61 -7.84 -7.41
CA ASN A 268 -10.95 -9.03 -7.95
C ASN A 268 -11.26 -9.31 -9.44
N LEU A 269 -12.22 -8.62 -10.05
CA LEU A 269 -12.57 -8.79 -11.46
C LEU A 269 -11.37 -8.57 -12.41
N ILE A 270 -10.46 -7.68 -12.07
CA ILE A 270 -9.24 -7.43 -12.86
C ILE A 270 -8.37 -8.70 -12.92
N GLN A 271 -8.22 -9.41 -11.81
CA GLN A 271 -7.44 -10.64 -11.75
C GLN A 271 -8.10 -11.75 -12.59
N ILE A 272 -9.43 -11.84 -12.55
CA ILE A 272 -10.21 -12.78 -13.38
C ILE A 272 -10.06 -12.44 -14.88
N LEU A 273 -10.06 -11.15 -15.25
CA LEU A 273 -9.81 -10.70 -16.62
C LEU A 273 -8.41 -11.06 -17.14
N GLN A 274 -7.46 -11.34 -16.27
CA GLN A 274 -6.11 -11.75 -16.63
C GLN A 274 -5.96 -13.27 -16.81
N PHE A 275 -7.05 -14.04 -16.73
CA PHE A 275 -7.01 -15.49 -16.99
C PHE A 275 -6.62 -15.78 -18.45
N PRO A 276 -5.89 -16.86 -18.71
CA PRO A 276 -5.55 -17.23 -20.08
C PRO A 276 -6.83 -17.62 -20.86
N LYS A 277 -6.85 -17.30 -22.16
CA LYS A 277 -7.90 -17.70 -23.10
C LYS A 277 -9.32 -17.22 -22.77
N ILE A 278 -9.46 -16.09 -22.11
CA ILE A 278 -10.78 -15.48 -21.86
C ILE A 278 -11.46 -15.16 -23.20
N SER A 279 -12.72 -15.61 -23.32
CA SER A 279 -13.53 -15.38 -24.53
C SER A 279 -13.98 -13.91 -24.63
N TYR A 280 -14.28 -13.48 -25.86
CA TYR A 280 -14.89 -12.18 -26.12
C TYR A 280 -16.19 -12.00 -25.32
N ASN A 281 -17.05 -13.03 -25.28
CA ASN A 281 -18.33 -12.98 -24.55
C ASN A 281 -18.12 -12.73 -23.04
N PHE A 282 -17.08 -13.31 -22.45
CA PHE A 282 -16.76 -13.08 -21.05
C PHE A 282 -16.35 -11.62 -20.78
N LYS A 283 -15.54 -11.04 -21.64
CA LYS A 283 -15.18 -9.62 -21.53
C LYS A 283 -16.40 -8.71 -21.66
N GLN A 284 -17.34 -9.03 -22.54
CA GLN A 284 -18.61 -8.28 -22.68
C GLN A 284 -19.48 -8.41 -21.42
N LEU A 285 -19.54 -9.59 -20.80
CA LEU A 285 -20.20 -9.77 -19.51
C LEU A 285 -19.59 -8.88 -18.43
N ILE A 286 -18.27 -8.91 -18.29
CA ILE A 286 -17.58 -8.09 -17.29
C ILE A 286 -17.81 -6.59 -17.53
N LEU A 287 -17.83 -6.14 -18.78
CA LEU A 287 -18.22 -4.77 -19.10
C LEU A 287 -19.63 -4.43 -18.60
N ASN A 288 -20.58 -5.33 -18.81
CA ASN A 288 -21.96 -5.13 -18.33
C ASN A 288 -22.04 -5.13 -16.80
N ILE A 289 -21.24 -5.98 -16.13
CA ILE A 289 -21.13 -5.99 -14.67
C ILE A 289 -20.58 -4.65 -14.17
N TYR A 290 -19.50 -4.14 -14.75
CA TYR A 290 -18.96 -2.83 -14.37
C TYR A 290 -19.97 -1.70 -14.56
N ILE A 291 -20.74 -1.72 -15.66
CA ILE A 291 -21.81 -0.72 -15.91
C ILE A 291 -22.87 -0.76 -14.80
N LYS A 292 -23.27 -1.96 -14.33
CA LYS A 292 -24.19 -2.11 -13.18
C LYS A 292 -23.57 -1.60 -11.87
N LEU A 293 -22.31 -1.95 -11.61
CA LEU A 293 -21.61 -1.60 -10.36
C LEU A 293 -21.28 -0.09 -10.25
N ILE A 294 -21.21 0.65 -11.36
CA ILE A 294 -21.14 2.12 -11.34
C ILE A 294 -22.38 2.73 -10.66
N GLU A 295 -23.52 2.08 -10.75
CA GLU A 295 -24.79 2.52 -10.19
C GLU A 295 -25.21 1.68 -8.95
N ASP A 296 -24.27 0.95 -8.35
CA ASP A 296 -24.56 0.15 -7.17
C ASP A 296 -25.09 1.03 -6.02
N PRO A 297 -26.11 0.57 -5.27
CA PRO A 297 -26.61 1.32 -4.13
C PRO A 297 -25.56 1.56 -3.04
N ASP A 298 -24.57 0.67 -2.93
CA ASP A 298 -23.49 0.79 -1.96
C ASP A 298 -22.40 1.73 -2.47
N ASP A 299 -22.01 2.69 -1.64
CA ASP A 299 -21.05 3.72 -1.99
C ASP A 299 -19.60 3.21 -2.01
N GLU A 300 -19.25 2.17 -1.23
CA GLU A 300 -17.93 1.56 -1.27
C GLU A 300 -17.67 0.84 -2.60
N ILE A 301 -18.70 0.22 -3.18
CA ILE A 301 -18.63 -0.46 -4.47
C ILE A 301 -18.40 0.56 -5.60
N ARG A 302 -19.17 1.67 -5.60
CA ARG A 302 -18.96 2.75 -6.57
C ARG A 302 -17.57 3.38 -6.45
N ASN A 303 -17.07 3.53 -5.21
CA ASN A 303 -15.71 3.98 -4.97
C ASN A 303 -14.64 3.00 -5.47
N ALA A 304 -14.81 1.71 -5.21
CA ALA A 304 -13.90 0.67 -5.68
C ALA A 304 -13.79 0.66 -7.22
N PHE A 305 -14.88 0.95 -7.93
CA PHE A 305 -14.84 1.14 -9.39
C PHE A 305 -13.91 2.31 -9.78
N CYS A 306 -14.01 3.47 -9.11
CA CYS A 306 -13.15 4.62 -9.39
C CYS A 306 -11.67 4.31 -9.19
N LEU A 307 -11.34 3.54 -8.13
CA LEU A 307 -9.96 3.16 -7.81
C LEU A 307 -9.38 2.20 -8.87
N ASN A 308 -10.20 1.34 -9.45
CA ASN A 308 -9.80 0.34 -10.45
C ASN A 308 -9.88 0.86 -11.91
N LEU A 309 -10.32 2.10 -12.13
CA LEU A 309 -10.63 2.65 -13.45
C LEU A 309 -9.48 2.55 -14.46
N GLU A 310 -8.26 2.76 -14.03
CA GLU A 310 -7.06 2.70 -14.89
C GLU A 310 -6.86 1.27 -15.44
N GLU A 311 -6.88 0.27 -14.58
CA GLU A 311 -6.67 -1.13 -14.96
C GLU A 311 -7.83 -1.67 -15.81
N ILE A 312 -9.06 -1.30 -15.46
CA ILE A 312 -10.26 -1.60 -16.29
C ILE A 312 -10.06 -1.08 -17.70
N THR A 313 -9.59 0.17 -17.83
CA THR A 313 -9.35 0.80 -19.13
C THR A 313 -8.25 0.08 -19.90
N LYS A 314 -7.12 -0.24 -19.27
CA LYS A 314 -6.02 -0.98 -19.92
C LYS A 314 -6.48 -2.29 -20.54
N LEU A 315 -7.33 -3.03 -19.84
CA LEU A 315 -7.77 -4.37 -20.23
C LEU A 315 -8.93 -4.35 -21.24
N LEU A 316 -9.84 -3.38 -21.14
CA LEU A 316 -11.12 -3.41 -21.84
C LEU A 316 -11.33 -2.29 -22.88
N ARG A 317 -10.41 -1.31 -23.02
CA ARG A 317 -10.57 -0.15 -23.94
C ARG A 317 -10.82 -0.51 -25.39
N ASN A 318 -10.33 -1.68 -25.84
CA ASN A 318 -10.49 -2.14 -27.21
C ASN A 318 -11.82 -2.89 -27.47
N GLU A 319 -12.60 -3.13 -26.40
CA GLU A 319 -13.88 -3.82 -26.50
C GLU A 319 -14.98 -2.87 -27.04
N ILE A 320 -15.87 -3.38 -27.87
CA ILE A 320 -16.89 -2.60 -28.60
C ILE A 320 -17.76 -1.76 -27.64
N ASN A 321 -18.15 -2.32 -26.51
CA ASN A 321 -19.04 -1.64 -25.55
C ASN A 321 -18.31 -0.79 -24.50
N TYR A 322 -16.97 -0.63 -24.59
CA TYR A 322 -16.22 0.11 -23.59
C TYR A 322 -16.68 1.59 -23.46
N ASN A 323 -17.09 2.21 -24.55
CA ASN A 323 -17.62 3.59 -24.53
C ASN A 323 -18.82 3.77 -23.59
N LYS A 324 -19.61 2.70 -23.33
CA LYS A 324 -20.69 2.75 -22.35
C LYS A 324 -20.18 2.95 -20.92
N ILE A 325 -19.01 2.42 -20.57
CA ILE A 325 -18.38 2.70 -19.28
C ILE A 325 -18.05 4.19 -19.21
N LEU A 326 -17.35 4.74 -20.22
CA LEU A 326 -16.98 6.15 -20.23
C LEU A 326 -18.20 7.08 -20.12
N GLN A 327 -19.30 6.76 -20.80
CA GLN A 327 -20.55 7.51 -20.69
C GLN A 327 -21.14 7.48 -19.27
N ASN A 328 -21.05 6.34 -18.59
CA ASN A 328 -21.58 6.19 -17.22
C ASN A 328 -20.69 6.86 -16.15
N LEU A 329 -19.42 7.17 -16.44
CA LEU A 329 -18.56 7.94 -15.51
C LEU A 329 -19.17 9.29 -15.12
N HIS A 330 -20.00 9.88 -15.99
CA HIS A 330 -20.71 11.14 -15.69
C HIS A 330 -21.63 11.01 -14.45
N LYS A 331 -22.18 9.82 -14.20
CA LYS A 331 -23.00 9.56 -13.00
C LYS A 331 -22.15 9.65 -11.73
N LEU A 332 -20.92 9.12 -11.76
CA LEU A 332 -19.99 9.19 -10.64
C LEU A 332 -19.48 10.63 -10.40
N ALA A 333 -19.37 11.44 -11.45
CA ALA A 333 -19.05 12.86 -11.32
C ALA A 333 -20.12 13.66 -10.57
N LYS A 334 -21.37 13.17 -10.58
CA LYS A 334 -22.52 13.74 -9.88
C LYS A 334 -22.94 12.92 -8.65
N ASP A 335 -22.10 12.00 -8.19
CA ASP A 335 -22.42 11.18 -7.04
C ASP A 335 -22.69 12.04 -5.79
N PRO A 336 -23.72 11.74 -5.00
CA PRO A 336 -24.01 12.50 -3.79
C PRO A 336 -22.88 12.41 -2.75
N LYS A 337 -22.06 11.37 -2.79
CA LYS A 337 -20.94 11.16 -1.86
C LYS A 337 -19.69 11.86 -2.37
N THR A 338 -19.21 12.83 -1.65
CA THR A 338 -18.02 13.63 -2.00
C THR A 338 -16.77 12.76 -2.19
N PHE A 339 -16.60 11.71 -1.37
CA PHE A 339 -15.41 10.85 -1.49
C PHE A 339 -15.36 10.05 -2.80
N ILE A 340 -16.52 9.71 -3.40
CA ILE A 340 -16.59 9.05 -4.71
C ILE A 340 -16.20 10.03 -5.82
N ARG A 341 -16.76 11.26 -5.81
CA ARG A 341 -16.36 12.31 -6.75
C ARG A 341 -14.87 12.62 -6.64
N LYS A 342 -14.34 12.61 -5.41
CA LYS A 342 -12.90 12.79 -5.15
C LYS A 342 -12.08 11.63 -5.75
N SER A 343 -12.44 10.37 -5.48
CA SER A 343 -11.75 9.21 -6.07
C SER A 343 -11.79 9.23 -7.60
N LEU A 344 -12.92 9.62 -8.19
CA LEU A 344 -13.00 9.81 -9.63
C LEU A 344 -12.04 10.90 -10.10
N SER A 345 -11.99 12.06 -9.44
CA SER A 345 -11.10 13.15 -9.78
C SER A 345 -9.62 12.79 -9.74
N GLU A 346 -9.25 11.88 -8.83
CA GLU A 346 -7.87 11.41 -8.64
C GLU A 346 -7.45 10.33 -9.65
N ASN A 347 -8.40 9.65 -10.31
CA ASN A 347 -8.11 8.52 -11.19
C ASN A 347 -8.48 8.74 -12.65
N ILE A 348 -9.41 9.63 -12.97
CA ILE A 348 -9.90 9.83 -14.33
C ILE A 348 -8.80 10.31 -15.31
N TYR A 349 -7.83 11.09 -14.84
CA TYR A 349 -6.75 11.57 -15.70
C TYR A 349 -5.80 10.46 -16.17
N LYS A 350 -5.68 9.37 -15.38
CA LYS A 350 -4.80 8.23 -15.68
C LYS A 350 -5.24 7.49 -16.94
N ILE A 351 -6.54 7.54 -17.25
CA ILE A 351 -7.08 6.89 -18.44
C ILE A 351 -6.94 7.76 -19.71
N CYS A 352 -6.75 9.06 -19.59
CA CYS A 352 -6.69 9.95 -20.73
C CYS A 352 -5.63 9.58 -21.78
N PRO A 353 -4.40 9.18 -21.42
CA PRO A 353 -3.41 8.76 -22.42
C PRO A 353 -3.79 7.46 -23.15
N LEU A 354 -4.73 6.69 -22.62
CA LEU A 354 -5.19 5.42 -23.16
C LEU A 354 -6.36 5.57 -24.14
N LEU A 355 -6.96 6.76 -24.23
CA LEU A 355 -8.15 7.07 -25.00
C LEU A 355 -7.80 7.83 -26.28
N ASN A 356 -8.68 7.73 -27.28
CA ASN A 356 -8.55 8.53 -28.51
C ASN A 356 -9.14 9.94 -28.34
N LYS A 357 -8.81 10.87 -29.25
CA LYS A 357 -9.27 12.27 -29.22
C LYS A 357 -10.78 12.41 -29.17
N LYS A 358 -11.53 11.56 -29.87
CA LYS A 358 -12.99 11.59 -29.88
C LYS A 358 -13.56 11.24 -28.50
N GLN A 359 -13.07 10.16 -27.89
CA GLN A 359 -13.47 9.75 -26.53
C GLN A 359 -13.16 10.84 -25.49
N LEU A 360 -11.99 11.47 -25.60
CA LEU A 360 -11.60 12.56 -24.70
C LEU A 360 -12.55 13.75 -24.82
N ASN A 361 -12.79 14.23 -26.04
CA ASN A 361 -13.62 15.43 -26.26
C ASN A 361 -15.09 15.20 -25.92
N GLU A 362 -15.65 14.06 -26.33
CA GLU A 362 -17.09 13.79 -26.19
C GLU A 362 -17.48 13.21 -24.82
N LEU A 363 -16.59 12.46 -24.18
CA LEU A 363 -16.93 11.70 -22.97
C LEU A 363 -16.20 12.15 -21.70
N ILE A 364 -14.93 12.54 -21.79
CA ILE A 364 -14.12 12.86 -20.59
C ILE A 364 -14.13 14.36 -20.27
N PHE A 365 -13.96 15.24 -21.25
CA PHE A 365 -13.96 16.70 -21.00
C PHE A 365 -15.26 17.24 -20.40
N PRO A 366 -16.46 16.71 -20.74
CA PRO A 366 -17.68 17.09 -20.01
C PRO A 366 -17.62 16.75 -18.52
N ILE A 367 -17.00 15.60 -18.15
CA ILE A 367 -16.80 15.22 -16.75
C ILE A 367 -15.83 16.17 -16.04
N PHE A 368 -14.75 16.57 -16.71
CA PHE A 368 -13.84 17.58 -16.16
C PHE A 368 -14.55 18.92 -15.91
N ASN A 369 -15.39 19.36 -16.83
CA ASN A 369 -16.17 20.59 -16.66
C ASN A 369 -17.12 20.55 -15.46
N GLU A 370 -17.70 19.39 -15.16
CA GLU A 370 -18.53 19.17 -13.98
C GLU A 370 -17.70 19.27 -12.70
N LEU A 371 -16.59 18.51 -12.64
CA LEU A 371 -15.75 18.42 -11.45
C LEU A 371 -14.93 19.71 -11.16
N ILE A 372 -14.63 20.54 -12.15
CA ILE A 372 -14.03 21.87 -11.95
C ILE A 372 -14.97 22.79 -11.17
N SER A 373 -16.27 22.60 -11.31
CA SER A 373 -17.30 23.39 -10.64
C SER A 373 -17.84 22.71 -9.37
N ASP A 374 -17.19 21.63 -8.89
CA ASP A 374 -17.61 20.92 -7.68
C ASP A 374 -17.60 21.83 -6.44
N GLU A 375 -18.54 21.62 -5.54
CA GLU A 375 -18.60 22.34 -4.26
C GLU A 375 -17.35 22.11 -3.38
N ASN A 376 -16.72 20.94 -3.53
CA ASN A 376 -15.54 20.58 -2.77
C ASN A 376 -14.26 21.07 -3.46
N LEU A 377 -13.52 21.93 -2.75
CA LEU A 377 -12.30 22.55 -3.28
C LEU A 377 -11.16 21.55 -3.57
N ASP A 378 -11.07 20.45 -2.83
CA ASP A 378 -10.03 19.44 -3.09
C ASP A 378 -10.27 18.74 -4.43
N ILE A 379 -11.52 18.47 -4.77
CA ILE A 379 -11.91 17.90 -6.07
C ILE A 379 -11.55 18.88 -7.20
N ARG A 380 -11.92 20.16 -7.05
CA ARG A 380 -11.58 21.21 -8.03
C ARG A 380 -10.07 21.29 -8.25
N ILE A 381 -9.29 21.33 -7.18
CA ILE A 381 -7.82 21.42 -7.23
C ILE A 381 -7.22 20.18 -7.91
N ASN A 382 -7.69 18.98 -7.59
CA ASN A 382 -7.22 17.75 -8.24
C ASN A 382 -7.44 17.78 -9.75
N ILE A 383 -8.64 18.16 -10.19
CA ILE A 383 -8.96 18.24 -11.62
C ILE A 383 -8.14 19.32 -12.32
N ILE A 384 -8.01 20.50 -11.73
CA ILE A 384 -7.19 21.60 -12.27
C ILE A 384 -5.75 21.12 -12.50
N ASN A 385 -5.13 20.51 -11.50
CA ASN A 385 -3.77 19.99 -11.61
C ASN A 385 -3.65 18.93 -12.70
N ASN A 386 -4.60 18.02 -12.78
CA ASN A 386 -4.61 16.93 -13.75
C ASN A 386 -4.77 17.41 -15.19
N ILE A 387 -5.68 18.38 -15.45
CA ILE A 387 -5.86 18.95 -16.79
C ILE A 387 -4.61 19.71 -17.23
N ILE A 388 -3.97 20.46 -16.33
CA ILE A 388 -2.73 21.18 -16.63
C ILE A 388 -1.62 20.20 -17.01
N ASN A 389 -1.49 19.07 -16.30
CA ASN A 389 -0.52 18.04 -16.65
C ASN A 389 -0.82 17.39 -18.02
N LEU A 390 -2.09 17.20 -18.33
CA LEU A 390 -2.53 16.66 -19.63
C LEU A 390 -2.32 17.65 -20.79
N SER A 391 -2.31 18.96 -20.52
CA SER A 391 -2.15 20.00 -21.55
C SER A 391 -0.84 19.90 -22.33
N LYS A 392 0.15 19.25 -21.77
CA LYS A 392 1.44 18.98 -22.44
C LYS A 392 1.29 18.05 -23.66
N ASN A 393 0.24 17.20 -23.68
CA ASN A 393 0.02 16.18 -24.69
C ASN A 393 -1.30 16.31 -25.44
N LEU A 394 -2.23 17.14 -24.96
CA LEU A 394 -3.58 17.31 -25.48
C LEU A 394 -3.92 18.80 -25.65
N ASP A 395 -4.74 19.12 -26.63
CA ASP A 395 -5.23 20.50 -26.82
C ASP A 395 -6.34 20.82 -25.82
N THR A 396 -5.94 21.27 -24.64
CA THR A 396 -6.83 21.67 -23.53
C THR A 396 -6.88 23.19 -23.34
N ASN A 397 -6.31 23.97 -24.26
CA ASN A 397 -6.16 25.43 -24.12
C ASN A 397 -7.47 26.13 -23.80
N ASN A 398 -8.58 25.79 -24.48
CA ASN A 398 -9.88 26.41 -24.23
C ASN A 398 -10.38 26.14 -22.80
N ILE A 399 -10.25 24.91 -22.30
CA ILE A 399 -10.65 24.57 -20.93
C ILE A 399 -9.80 25.32 -19.91
N ILE A 400 -8.49 25.45 -20.17
CA ILE A 400 -7.58 26.19 -19.29
C ILE A 400 -8.01 27.66 -19.22
N GLN A 401 -8.27 28.30 -20.35
CA GLN A 401 -8.62 29.72 -20.39
C GLN A 401 -10.02 30.01 -19.81
N GLU A 402 -11.02 29.20 -20.17
CA GLU A 402 -12.41 29.49 -19.84
C GLU A 402 -12.84 29.00 -18.45
N LYS A 403 -12.16 27.96 -17.91
CA LYS A 403 -12.59 27.32 -16.66
C LYS A 403 -11.50 27.27 -15.59
N ILE A 404 -10.28 26.87 -15.94
CA ILE A 404 -9.21 26.65 -14.95
C ILE A 404 -8.71 27.98 -14.39
N ILE A 405 -8.38 28.95 -15.25
CA ILE A 405 -7.86 30.24 -14.79
C ILE A 405 -8.84 30.97 -13.88
N PRO A 406 -10.13 31.11 -14.23
CA PRO A 406 -11.12 31.71 -13.33
C PRO A 406 -11.25 30.96 -12.00
N SER A 407 -11.21 29.62 -12.02
CA SER A 407 -11.25 28.83 -10.79
C SER A 407 -10.01 29.04 -9.92
N ILE A 408 -8.82 29.16 -10.50
CA ILE A 408 -7.58 29.47 -9.77
C ILE A 408 -7.67 30.86 -9.11
N ILE A 409 -8.18 31.86 -9.83
CA ILE A 409 -8.36 33.21 -9.29
C ILE A 409 -9.28 33.18 -8.07
N GLU A 410 -10.42 32.49 -8.16
CA GLU A 410 -11.36 32.33 -7.05
C GLU A 410 -10.72 31.59 -5.86
N ILE A 411 -10.08 30.45 -6.10
CA ILE A 411 -9.49 29.62 -5.04
C ILE A 411 -8.29 30.32 -4.37
N SER A 412 -7.54 31.15 -5.11
CA SER A 412 -6.41 31.91 -4.58
C SER A 412 -6.80 32.90 -3.48
N GLN A 413 -8.08 33.28 -3.42
CA GLN A 413 -8.64 34.20 -2.41
C GLN A 413 -9.29 33.45 -1.22
N ASN A 414 -9.18 32.13 -1.18
CA ASN A 414 -9.80 31.32 -0.13
C ASN A 414 -9.28 31.68 1.28
N LYS A 415 -10.17 31.68 2.28
CA LYS A 415 -9.82 31.99 3.68
C LYS A 415 -8.77 31.01 4.25
N SER A 416 -8.81 29.76 3.87
CA SER A 416 -7.85 28.74 4.30
C SER A 416 -6.50 28.90 3.58
N TRP A 417 -5.45 29.18 4.34
CA TRP A 417 -4.09 29.26 3.78
C TRP A 417 -3.62 27.96 3.15
N ARG A 418 -4.08 26.79 3.68
CA ARG A 418 -3.72 25.48 3.10
C ARG A 418 -4.25 25.33 1.68
N ILE A 419 -5.42 25.87 1.39
CA ILE A 419 -6.01 25.87 0.06
C ILE A 419 -5.22 26.80 -0.88
N ARG A 420 -4.88 28.04 -0.42
CA ARG A 420 -4.04 28.95 -1.21
C ARG A 420 -2.66 28.36 -1.50
N ASN A 421 -2.08 27.62 -0.55
CA ASN A 421 -0.79 26.95 -0.74
C ASN A 421 -0.82 25.88 -1.85
N LYS A 422 -1.94 25.14 -1.97
CA LYS A 422 -2.11 24.18 -3.08
C LYS A 422 -2.07 24.86 -4.45
N ILE A 423 -2.61 26.08 -4.56
CA ILE A 423 -2.54 26.87 -5.81
C ILE A 423 -1.09 27.28 -6.14
N ILE A 424 -0.30 27.67 -5.15
CA ILE A 424 1.12 27.99 -5.37
C ILE A 424 1.85 26.85 -6.07
N ASN A 425 1.57 25.61 -5.68
CA ASN A 425 2.21 24.41 -6.26
C ASN A 425 1.77 24.10 -7.70
N ILE A 426 0.62 24.61 -8.12
CA ILE A 426 0.08 24.41 -9.47
C ILE A 426 0.65 25.42 -10.48
N ILE A 427 0.91 26.64 -10.04
CA ILE A 427 1.30 27.76 -10.89
C ILE A 427 2.51 27.48 -11.80
N PRO A 428 3.59 26.77 -11.39
CA PRO A 428 4.72 26.50 -12.28
C PRO A 428 4.33 25.79 -13.59
N ASN A 429 3.26 25.02 -13.57
CA ASN A 429 2.79 24.32 -14.76
C ASN A 429 1.99 25.22 -15.72
N LEU A 430 1.69 26.47 -15.34
CA LEU A 430 0.90 27.44 -16.11
C LEU A 430 1.73 28.54 -16.76
N ILE A 431 3.04 28.60 -16.50
CA ILE A 431 3.91 29.72 -16.95
C ILE A 431 3.94 29.92 -18.47
N HIS A 432 3.68 28.86 -19.24
CA HIS A 432 3.65 28.93 -20.71
C HIS A 432 2.28 29.29 -21.29
N GLN A 433 1.27 29.53 -20.46
CA GLN A 433 -0.07 29.95 -20.91
C GLN A 433 -0.05 31.41 -21.37
N LYS A 434 -0.72 31.69 -22.49
CA LYS A 434 -0.77 33.06 -23.09
C LYS A 434 -1.26 34.12 -22.13
N SER A 435 -2.18 33.78 -21.23
CA SER A 435 -2.75 34.73 -20.26
C SER A 435 -2.01 34.76 -18.93
N PHE A 436 -0.88 34.06 -18.80
CA PHE A 436 -0.16 33.97 -17.53
C PHE A 436 0.15 35.34 -16.92
N MET A 437 0.73 36.24 -17.72
CA MET A 437 1.12 37.57 -17.24
C MET A 437 -0.10 38.43 -16.83
N LYS A 438 -1.21 38.26 -17.53
CA LYS A 438 -2.43 39.05 -17.27
C LYS A 438 -3.21 38.54 -16.07
N ASP A 439 -3.38 37.23 -15.94
CA ASP A 439 -4.37 36.63 -15.05
C ASP A 439 -3.73 35.92 -13.83
N ILE A 440 -2.58 35.27 -13.99
CA ILE A 440 -1.96 34.46 -12.95
C ILE A 440 -0.82 35.20 -12.21
N PHE A 441 0.00 35.96 -12.92
CA PHE A 441 1.14 36.65 -12.30
C PHE A 441 0.71 37.66 -11.22
N PRO A 442 -0.39 38.43 -11.34
CA PRO A 442 -0.90 39.24 -10.24
C PRO A 442 -1.21 38.45 -8.96
N ILE A 443 -1.68 37.21 -9.10
CA ILE A 443 -1.91 36.32 -7.95
C ILE A 443 -0.59 35.98 -7.26
N CYS A 444 0.47 35.67 -8.04
CA CYS A 444 1.80 35.40 -7.51
C CYS A 444 2.34 36.58 -6.70
N LEU A 445 2.15 37.81 -7.20
CA LEU A 445 2.54 39.04 -6.51
C LEU A 445 1.74 39.28 -5.22
N ASN A 446 0.46 38.87 -5.19
CA ASN A 446 -0.37 39.00 -3.99
C ASN A 446 0.04 38.03 -2.87
N PHE A 447 0.58 36.86 -3.20
CA PHE A 447 1.12 35.94 -2.20
C PHE A 447 2.26 36.57 -1.39
N LEU A 448 3.05 37.48 -1.95
CA LEU A 448 4.13 38.19 -1.21
C LEU A 448 3.60 39.06 -0.06
N THR A 449 2.35 39.46 -0.11
CA THR A 449 1.70 40.31 0.90
C THR A 449 0.60 39.58 1.67
N ASP A 450 0.51 38.24 1.55
CA ASP A 450 -0.46 37.43 2.29
C ASP A 450 -0.30 37.60 3.81
N HIS A 451 -1.40 37.54 4.54
CA HIS A 451 -1.38 37.66 5.99
C HIS A 451 -0.69 36.45 6.69
N VAL A 452 -0.63 35.28 6.03
CA VAL A 452 0.04 34.07 6.55
C VAL A 452 1.48 34.01 6.07
N TYR A 453 2.42 33.88 7.00
CA TYR A 453 3.85 33.80 6.69
C TYR A 453 4.21 32.69 5.70
N ALA A 454 3.62 31.47 5.91
CA ALA A 454 3.90 30.32 5.04
C ALA A 454 3.57 30.58 3.58
N ILE A 455 2.49 31.34 3.30
CA ILE A 455 2.12 31.72 1.92
C ILE A 455 3.09 32.74 1.35
N ARG A 456 3.54 33.71 2.17
CA ARG A 456 4.54 34.69 1.71
C ARG A 456 5.89 34.02 1.38
N ASP A 457 6.32 33.07 2.22
CA ASP A 457 7.57 32.33 2.03
C ASP A 457 7.52 31.47 0.76
N GLU A 458 6.46 30.67 0.59
CA GLU A 458 6.25 29.86 -0.62
C GLU A 458 6.05 30.71 -1.88
N GLY A 459 5.39 31.85 -1.76
CA GLY A 459 5.29 32.84 -2.85
C GLY A 459 6.64 33.40 -3.28
N CYS A 460 7.54 33.68 -2.33
CA CYS A 460 8.92 34.08 -2.62
C CYS A 460 9.68 32.99 -3.38
N LYS A 461 9.60 31.75 -2.90
CA LYS A 461 10.24 30.60 -3.55
C LYS A 461 9.70 30.37 -4.96
N LEU A 462 8.37 30.44 -5.11
CA LEU A 462 7.71 30.30 -6.41
C LEU A 462 8.28 31.30 -7.42
N LEU A 463 8.24 32.59 -7.10
CA LEU A 463 8.70 33.64 -8.02
C LEU A 463 10.18 33.51 -8.36
N CYS A 464 11.03 33.14 -7.40
CA CYS A 464 12.44 32.84 -7.64
C CYS A 464 12.63 31.63 -8.58
N ASN A 465 11.78 30.60 -8.47
CA ASN A 465 11.90 29.39 -9.27
C ASN A 465 11.48 29.62 -10.72
N ILE A 466 10.36 30.34 -10.93
CA ILE A 466 9.84 30.58 -12.28
C ILE A 466 10.53 31.74 -13.01
N TYR A 467 11.36 32.57 -12.33
CA TYR A 467 11.99 33.76 -12.89
C TYR A 467 12.72 33.50 -14.21
N LYS A 468 13.53 32.45 -14.26
CA LYS A 468 14.35 32.15 -15.44
C LYS A 468 13.51 31.79 -16.67
N ASP A 469 12.38 31.13 -16.45
CA ASP A 469 11.52 30.58 -17.52
C ASP A 469 10.61 31.65 -18.16
N ILE A 470 10.20 32.65 -17.35
CA ILE A 470 9.21 33.68 -17.80
C ILE A 470 9.81 35.07 -17.89
N ARG A 471 11.11 35.22 -17.70
CA ARG A 471 11.79 36.49 -17.71
C ARG A 471 11.51 37.31 -18.96
N ASN A 472 10.87 38.47 -18.77
CA ASN A 472 10.70 39.52 -19.78
C ASN A 472 10.64 40.88 -19.08
N ILE A 473 10.63 41.96 -19.86
CA ILE A 473 10.63 43.33 -19.33
C ILE A 473 9.38 43.60 -18.48
N GLU A 474 8.22 43.14 -18.92
CA GLU A 474 6.94 43.34 -18.20
C GLU A 474 6.96 42.66 -16.82
N PHE A 475 7.40 41.38 -16.75
CA PHE A 475 7.54 40.65 -15.51
C PHE A 475 8.50 41.34 -14.53
N GLU A 476 9.69 41.71 -15.00
CA GLU A 476 10.69 42.37 -14.18
C GLU A 476 10.19 43.72 -13.65
N THR A 477 9.49 44.48 -14.47
CA THR A 477 8.93 45.79 -14.09
C THR A 477 7.87 45.64 -13.01
N GLN A 478 6.87 44.80 -13.19
CA GLN A 478 5.80 44.59 -12.21
C GLN A 478 6.37 43.99 -10.88
N LEU A 479 7.33 43.06 -10.96
CA LEU A 479 7.98 42.51 -9.78
C LEU A 479 8.73 43.56 -8.96
N ILE A 480 9.53 44.41 -9.62
CA ILE A 480 10.28 45.50 -8.95
C ILE A 480 9.34 46.56 -8.37
N GLU A 481 8.29 46.94 -9.07
CA GLU A 481 7.28 47.85 -8.54
C GLU A 481 6.64 47.29 -7.27
N LYS A 482 6.28 45.99 -7.26
CA LYS A 482 5.73 45.33 -6.08
C LYS A 482 6.72 45.30 -4.93
N LEU A 483 7.99 44.93 -5.16
CA LEU A 483 9.02 44.88 -4.13
C LEU A 483 9.34 46.27 -3.55
N ASN A 484 9.40 47.32 -4.40
CA ASN A 484 9.56 48.69 -3.95
C ASN A 484 8.38 49.12 -3.07
N SER A 485 7.14 48.87 -3.50
CA SER A 485 5.97 49.19 -2.69
C SER A 485 5.99 48.47 -1.33
N MET A 486 6.40 47.19 -1.29
CA MET A 486 6.53 46.42 -0.04
C MET A 486 7.60 46.98 0.88
N SER A 487 8.71 47.50 0.34
CA SER A 487 9.80 48.08 1.12
C SER A 487 9.39 49.39 1.85
N ASP A 488 8.32 50.06 1.41
CA ASP A 488 7.80 51.31 1.99
C ASP A 488 6.68 51.11 3.01
N LEU A 489 6.16 49.85 3.15
CA LEU A 489 5.05 49.58 4.06
C LEU A 489 5.44 49.70 5.53
N THR A 490 4.54 50.17 6.37
CA THR A 490 4.74 50.29 7.83
C THR A 490 4.93 48.93 8.51
N ASN A 491 4.32 47.87 7.96
CA ASN A 491 4.42 46.51 8.48
C ASN A 491 5.79 45.91 8.16
N TYR A 492 6.63 45.75 9.19
CA TYR A 492 7.98 45.20 9.04
C TYR A 492 8.00 43.76 8.53
N LEU A 493 6.95 42.96 8.80
CA LEU A 493 6.86 41.59 8.28
C LEU A 493 6.81 41.56 6.75
N ILE A 494 6.16 42.55 6.14
CA ILE A 494 6.11 42.65 4.67
C ILE A 494 7.43 43.20 4.13
N ARG A 495 8.06 44.20 4.81
CA ARG A 495 9.42 44.66 4.43
C ARG A 495 10.43 43.52 4.52
N ASN A 496 10.34 42.68 5.58
CA ASN A 496 11.18 41.50 5.71
C ASN A 496 10.88 40.44 4.64
N THR A 497 9.62 40.25 4.23
CA THR A 497 9.27 39.36 3.11
C THR A 497 9.94 39.78 1.81
N CYS A 498 10.03 41.08 1.54
CA CYS A 498 10.78 41.59 0.40
C CYS A 498 12.25 41.11 0.42
N LEU A 499 12.90 41.19 1.59
CA LEU A 499 14.27 40.68 1.76
C LEU A 499 14.37 39.16 1.71
N ILE A 500 13.36 38.41 2.19
CA ILE A 500 13.29 36.96 2.08
C ILE A 500 13.26 36.54 0.61
N PHE A 501 12.49 37.23 -0.24
CA PHE A 501 12.54 37.03 -1.69
C PHE A 501 13.96 37.24 -2.24
N ILE A 502 14.59 38.35 -1.89
CA ILE A 502 15.94 38.67 -2.34
C ILE A 502 16.96 37.63 -1.82
N LYS A 503 16.82 37.16 -0.58
CA LYS A 503 17.64 36.08 -0.02
C LYS A 503 17.55 34.78 -0.83
N TYR A 504 16.32 34.31 -1.20
CA TYR A 504 16.17 33.14 -2.08
C TYR A 504 16.74 33.40 -3.48
N PHE A 505 16.65 34.63 -3.96
CA PHE A 505 17.22 35.02 -5.23
C PHE A 505 18.78 34.96 -5.21
N THR A 506 19.40 35.36 -4.10
CA THR A 506 20.86 35.26 -3.92
C THR A 506 21.36 33.82 -3.77
N ASP A 507 20.52 32.85 -3.41
CA ASP A 507 20.90 31.44 -3.43
C ASP A 507 21.19 30.91 -4.85
N LYS A 508 20.66 31.59 -5.89
CA LYS A 508 20.86 31.30 -7.32
C LYS A 508 21.85 32.24 -8.02
N ILE A 509 22.56 33.06 -7.28
CA ILE A 509 23.41 34.15 -7.81
C ILE A 509 24.58 33.68 -8.68
N ASN A 510 24.97 32.41 -8.60
CA ASN A 510 25.98 31.81 -9.46
C ASN A 510 25.52 31.72 -10.94
N ASP A 511 24.23 31.80 -11.23
CA ASP A 511 23.71 31.96 -12.59
C ASP A 511 23.73 33.45 -12.96
N LYS A 512 24.40 33.79 -14.05
CA LYS A 512 24.57 35.18 -14.54
C LYS A 512 23.25 35.93 -14.67
N ILE A 513 22.17 35.23 -15.03
CA ILE A 513 20.83 35.83 -15.18
C ILE A 513 20.33 36.40 -13.85
N TYR A 514 20.50 35.65 -12.75
CA TYR A 514 20.10 36.07 -11.41
C TYR A 514 21.05 37.16 -10.89
N PHE A 515 22.34 37.01 -11.17
CA PHE A 515 23.35 38.02 -10.77
C PHE A 515 23.07 39.38 -11.40
N ASP A 516 22.88 39.46 -12.71
CA ASP A 516 22.61 40.71 -13.43
C ASP A 516 21.36 41.42 -12.91
N PHE A 517 20.28 40.69 -12.65
CA PHE A 517 19.06 41.28 -12.10
C PHE A 517 19.25 41.74 -10.65
N PHE A 518 19.90 40.93 -9.81
CA PHE A 518 20.24 41.34 -8.45
C PHE A 518 21.04 42.62 -8.42
N GLN A 519 22.13 42.68 -9.16
CA GLN A 519 23.02 43.83 -9.21
C GLN A 519 22.33 45.13 -9.68
N LYS A 520 21.51 45.02 -10.73
CA LYS A 520 20.89 46.18 -11.37
C LYS A 520 19.61 46.68 -10.68
N LYS A 521 18.88 45.79 -10.01
CA LYS A 521 17.53 46.09 -9.54
C LYS A 521 17.29 45.81 -8.06
N LEU A 522 17.76 44.67 -7.53
CA LEU A 522 17.43 44.26 -6.17
C LEU A 522 18.36 44.86 -5.11
N LEU A 523 19.60 45.13 -5.46
CA LEU A 523 20.61 45.65 -4.52
C LEU A 523 20.18 46.98 -3.90
N ASN A 524 19.55 47.87 -4.64
CA ASN A 524 19.04 49.15 -4.15
C ASN A 524 17.99 49.00 -3.03
N ILE A 525 17.15 47.94 -3.12
CA ILE A 525 16.15 47.64 -2.08
C ILE A 525 16.86 47.18 -0.80
N VAL A 526 17.92 46.37 -0.91
CA VAL A 526 18.70 45.94 0.24
C VAL A 526 19.40 47.15 0.90
N TYR A 527 19.97 48.08 0.11
CA TYR A 527 20.56 49.33 0.63
C TYR A 527 19.54 50.13 1.44
N LYS A 528 18.33 50.32 0.90
CA LYS A 528 17.27 51.06 1.58
C LYS A 528 16.89 50.44 2.92
N LEU A 529 16.77 49.10 2.99
CA LEU A 529 16.36 48.38 4.19
C LEU A 529 17.48 48.09 5.19
N SER A 530 18.75 48.35 4.84
CA SER A 530 19.89 48.15 5.75
C SER A 530 19.87 49.09 6.97
N SER A 531 19.15 50.19 6.91
CA SER A 531 18.93 51.13 8.02
C SER A 531 17.50 51.07 8.58
N ASP A 532 16.83 49.93 8.44
CA ASP A 532 15.46 49.74 8.98
C ASP A 532 15.47 49.81 10.52
N LYS A 533 14.38 50.36 11.08
CA LYS A 533 14.22 50.47 12.54
C LYS A 533 14.17 49.15 13.27
N ILE A 534 13.75 48.07 12.56
CA ILE A 534 13.54 46.74 13.13
C ILE A 534 14.75 45.85 12.85
N SER A 535 15.37 45.31 13.90
CA SER A 535 16.59 44.48 13.80
C SER A 535 16.39 43.25 12.91
N ASN A 536 15.23 42.58 12.95
CA ASN A 536 14.95 41.43 12.10
C ASN A 536 15.05 41.75 10.60
N VAL A 537 14.73 42.99 10.18
CA VAL A 537 14.91 43.42 8.79
C VAL A 537 16.40 43.61 8.49
N ARG A 538 17.17 44.24 9.41
CA ARG A 538 18.63 44.44 9.27
C ARG A 538 19.38 43.10 9.29
N ILE A 539 18.95 42.11 10.13
CA ILE A 539 19.48 40.75 10.16
C ILE A 539 19.38 40.11 8.76
N THR A 540 18.21 40.23 8.11
CA THR A 540 18.03 39.64 6.78
C THR A 540 18.93 40.36 5.74
N CYS A 541 19.12 41.67 5.83
CA CYS A 541 20.10 42.40 5.01
C CYS A 541 21.54 41.89 5.24
N ALA A 542 21.92 41.69 6.49
CA ALA A 542 23.24 41.16 6.84
C ALA A 542 23.48 39.77 6.24
N ILE A 543 22.50 38.89 6.31
CA ILE A 543 22.54 37.54 5.66
C ILE A 543 22.78 37.69 4.15
N ILE A 544 22.04 38.58 3.49
CA ILE A 544 22.18 38.80 2.05
C ILE A 544 23.60 39.32 1.74
N TYR A 545 24.09 40.33 2.45
CA TYR A 545 25.43 40.85 2.22
C TYR A 545 26.53 39.83 2.48
N ASN A 546 26.41 39.03 3.54
CA ASN A 546 27.38 37.97 3.84
C ASN A 546 27.45 36.91 2.72
N LYS A 547 26.32 36.62 2.05
CA LYS A 547 26.28 35.72 0.87
C LYS A 547 26.96 36.33 -0.35
N VAL A 548 26.76 37.62 -0.60
CA VAL A 548 27.24 38.28 -1.83
C VAL A 548 28.57 38.99 -1.71
N LYS A 549 29.18 39.05 -0.51
CA LYS A 549 30.44 39.78 -0.25
C LYS A 549 31.61 39.35 -1.12
N ASN A 550 31.61 38.09 -1.59
CA ASN A 550 32.67 37.51 -2.40
C ASN A 550 32.36 37.51 -3.90
N CYS A 551 31.20 38.07 -4.32
CA CYS A 551 30.86 38.16 -5.71
C CYS A 551 31.62 39.33 -6.39
N GLU A 552 32.12 39.09 -7.60
CA GLU A 552 32.73 40.15 -8.42
C GLU A 552 31.62 40.92 -9.13
N PHE A 553 31.42 42.17 -8.78
CA PHE A 553 30.43 43.05 -9.39
C PHE A 553 31.04 43.84 -10.55
N ASP A 554 30.32 43.98 -11.65
CA ASP A 554 30.77 44.73 -12.83
C ASP A 554 31.00 46.22 -12.55
N ASN A 555 30.35 46.74 -11.51
CA ASN A 555 30.47 48.14 -11.13
C ASN A 555 31.22 48.27 -9.78
N ARG A 556 32.38 48.94 -9.80
CA ARG A 556 33.18 49.23 -8.58
C ARG A 556 32.36 49.96 -7.51
N ASN A 557 31.45 50.88 -7.91
CA ASN A 557 30.58 51.58 -6.97
C ASN A 557 29.71 50.61 -6.16
N ASN A 558 29.17 49.54 -6.78
CA ASN A 558 28.40 48.53 -6.06
C ASN A 558 29.24 47.77 -5.05
N THR A 559 30.48 47.40 -5.41
CA THR A 559 31.43 46.71 -4.51
C THR A 559 31.75 47.58 -3.30
N ASP A 560 32.02 48.86 -3.50
CA ASP A 560 32.37 49.81 -2.42
C ASP A 560 31.17 50.12 -1.52
N GLN A 561 29.96 50.20 -2.09
CA GLN A 561 28.72 50.34 -1.33
C GLN A 561 28.43 49.11 -0.48
N ILE A 562 28.58 47.90 -1.01
CA ILE A 562 28.41 46.67 -0.24
C ILE A 562 29.36 46.64 0.95
N LYS A 563 30.66 46.94 0.74
CA LYS A 563 31.65 47.02 1.83
C LYS A 563 31.20 48.01 2.89
N LYS A 564 30.80 49.23 2.48
CA LYS A 564 30.33 50.28 3.39
C LYS A 564 29.14 49.81 4.24
N PHE A 565 28.17 49.13 3.67
CA PHE A 565 27.01 48.63 4.42
C PHE A 565 27.35 47.43 5.31
N ILE A 566 28.25 46.56 4.89
CA ILE A 566 28.80 45.49 5.75
C ILE A 566 29.49 46.13 6.99
N ASP A 567 30.32 47.16 6.79
CA ASP A 567 31.02 47.84 7.90
C ASP A 567 30.04 48.58 8.82
N LEU A 568 28.90 49.05 8.27
CA LEU A 568 27.85 49.68 9.06
C LEU A 568 27.10 48.63 9.90
N LEU A 569 26.72 47.51 9.33
CA LEU A 569 25.99 46.45 10.03
C LEU A 569 26.88 45.68 11.03
N LYS A 570 28.19 45.64 10.84
CA LYS A 570 29.13 45.11 11.85
C LYS A 570 29.23 46.00 13.12
N LYS A 571 28.70 47.22 13.05
CA LYS A 571 28.63 48.16 14.18
C LYS A 571 27.19 48.39 14.61
N ASP A 572 26.29 47.48 14.30
CA ASP A 572 24.86 47.57 14.65
C ASP A 572 24.68 47.56 16.18
N GLU A 573 23.60 48.15 16.65
CA GLU A 573 23.19 48.12 18.06
C GLU A 573 22.75 46.73 18.53
N ASP A 574 22.27 45.90 17.59
CA ASP A 574 21.76 44.56 17.85
C ASP A 574 22.84 43.50 17.62
N ALA A 575 23.14 42.74 18.67
CA ALA A 575 24.19 41.72 18.66
C ALA A 575 23.92 40.60 17.63
N ASP A 576 22.63 40.29 17.33
CA ASP A 576 22.27 39.25 16.35
C ASP A 576 22.55 39.69 14.91
N VAL A 577 22.54 40.99 14.63
CA VAL A 577 23.00 41.55 13.34
C VAL A 577 24.51 41.38 13.17
N ILE A 578 25.26 41.68 14.24
CA ILE A 578 26.74 41.60 14.23
C ILE A 578 27.20 40.16 14.02
N ARG A 579 26.63 39.20 14.74
CA ARG A 579 26.96 37.75 14.70
C ARG A 579 26.89 37.12 13.29
N ILE A 580 26.18 37.73 12.36
CA ILE A 580 26.10 37.19 10.99
C ILE A 580 27.41 37.34 10.23
N PHE A 581 28.28 38.25 10.66
CA PHE A 581 29.58 38.52 10.02
C PHE A 581 30.76 37.86 10.75
N ASP A 582 30.52 37.33 11.95
CA ASP A 582 31.50 36.51 12.69
C ASP A 582 31.55 35.08 12.09
#